data_26c37798cb90a11f73a774a3e4fc6104
#
_entry.id   26c37798cb90a11f73a774a3e4fc6104
#
_cell.length_a   1.000
_cell.length_b   1.000
_cell.length_c   1.000
_cell.angle_alpha   90.00
_cell.angle_beta   90.00
_cell.angle_gamma   90.00
#
_symmetry.space_group_name_H-M   'P 1'
#
loop_
_entity.id
_entity.type
_entity.pdbx_description
1 polymer ?
#
loop_
_entity_poly.entity_id
_entity_poly.type
_entity_poly.pdbx_seq_one_letter_code
_entity_poly.pdbx_strand_id
1 'polypeptide(L)'
;MLDTKDFTVRTGERTFEAAAFLRRAGADTSEVKKLLQTDMEHTVARYKILQTASIYRADIAIAAPTEPQDRIVAAQAADELLNIAGVTASMVIYPMGDGDVFISARSIGELNVQLVMEALGGGGSRSSAAVQLHDVSVAQVVQMARKAIDDNLEN
;
A
#
# COMPACT_ATOMS: atom_id res chain seq x y z
N MET A 1 3.32 6.31 -16.24
CA MET A 1 4.13 6.38 -15.01
C MET A 1 3.30 6.09 -13.77
N LEU A 2 2.14 6.73 -13.53
CA LEU A 2 1.32 6.42 -12.36
C LEU A 2 0.90 4.95 -12.28
N ASP A 3 0.18 4.44 -13.29
CA ASP A 3 -0.33 3.07 -13.29
C ASP A 3 0.76 1.99 -13.36
N THR A 4 1.94 2.36 -13.84
CA THR A 4 3.08 1.46 -13.95
C THR A 4 4.04 1.59 -12.78
N LYS A 5 3.77 2.47 -11.80
CA LYS A 5 4.67 2.78 -10.69
C LYS A 5 6.13 2.88 -11.17
N ASP A 6 6.37 3.87 -12.03
CA ASP A 6 7.69 4.12 -12.64
C ASP A 6 8.26 2.90 -13.39
N PHE A 7 7.38 2.22 -14.15
CA PHE A 7 7.71 1.04 -14.96
C PHE A 7 8.06 -0.21 -14.16
N THR A 8 7.65 -0.30 -12.89
CA THR A 8 7.89 -1.49 -12.05
C THR A 8 6.76 -2.52 -12.12
N VAL A 9 5.53 -2.09 -12.40
CA VAL A 9 4.36 -2.98 -12.48
C VAL A 9 3.56 -2.74 -13.76
N ARG A 10 2.85 -3.78 -14.22
CA ARG A 10 1.99 -3.73 -15.44
C ARG A 10 2.70 -3.16 -16.65
N THR A 11 3.99 -3.45 -16.78
CA THR A 11 4.86 -2.90 -17.82
C THR A 11 5.26 -3.99 -18.79
N GLY A 12 4.96 -3.79 -20.06
CA GLY A 12 5.38 -4.62 -21.17
C GLY A 12 6.07 -3.79 -22.25
N GLU A 13 6.50 -4.42 -23.32
CA GLU A 13 7.17 -3.79 -24.47
C GLU A 13 6.42 -2.54 -24.96
N ARG A 14 5.08 -2.66 -25.14
CA ARG A 14 4.24 -1.55 -25.60
C ARG A 14 4.24 -0.34 -24.65
N THR A 15 4.46 -0.55 -23.35
CA THR A 15 4.55 0.56 -22.37
C THR A 15 5.80 1.39 -22.62
N PHE A 16 6.93 0.73 -22.93
CA PHE A 16 8.18 1.42 -23.27
C PHE A 16 8.10 2.09 -24.65
N GLU A 17 7.47 1.44 -25.63
CA GLU A 17 7.20 2.05 -26.94
C GLU A 17 6.36 3.33 -26.81
N ALA A 18 5.29 3.29 -26.03
CA ALA A 18 4.45 4.45 -25.76
C ALA A 18 5.23 5.57 -25.05
N ALA A 19 6.07 5.23 -24.06
CA ALA A 19 6.92 6.21 -23.38
C ALA A 19 7.94 6.82 -24.36
N ALA A 20 8.57 6.03 -25.22
CA ALA A 20 9.48 6.52 -26.26
C ALA A 20 8.77 7.42 -27.27
N PHE A 21 7.55 7.06 -27.68
CA PHE A 21 6.73 7.89 -28.56
C PHE A 21 6.44 9.26 -27.92
N LEU A 22 5.97 9.25 -26.67
CA LEU A 22 5.66 10.51 -25.96
C LEU A 22 6.91 11.38 -25.80
N ARG A 23 8.08 10.79 -25.52
CA ARG A 23 9.34 11.51 -25.43
C ARG A 23 9.72 12.17 -26.76
N ARG A 24 9.57 11.45 -27.87
CA ARG A 24 9.79 12.00 -29.23
C ARG A 24 8.80 13.11 -29.58
N ALA A 25 7.56 13.00 -29.07
CA ALA A 25 6.52 14.03 -29.25
C ALA A 25 6.73 15.28 -28.37
N GLY A 26 7.81 15.36 -27.58
CA GLY A 26 8.19 16.52 -26.79
C GLY A 26 7.84 16.43 -25.30
N ALA A 27 7.36 15.29 -24.79
CA ALA A 27 7.13 15.13 -23.35
C ALA A 27 8.42 15.27 -22.56
N ASP A 28 8.43 16.17 -21.58
CA ASP A 28 9.55 16.37 -20.66
C ASP A 28 9.32 15.61 -19.36
N THR A 29 10.23 14.69 -19.07
CA THR A 29 10.16 13.86 -17.86
C THR A 29 10.30 14.66 -16.56
N SER A 30 11.01 15.80 -16.59
CA SER A 30 11.13 16.71 -15.46
C SER A 30 9.81 17.40 -15.14
N GLU A 31 9.09 17.84 -16.17
CA GLU A 31 7.75 18.43 -16.01
C GLU A 31 6.75 17.38 -15.49
N VAL A 32 6.79 16.15 -16.02
CA VAL A 32 5.97 15.05 -15.51
C VAL A 32 6.27 14.79 -14.02
N LYS A 33 7.54 14.81 -13.62
CA LYS A 33 7.92 14.64 -12.21
C LYS A 33 7.36 15.76 -11.33
N LYS A 34 7.38 17.01 -11.78
CA LYS A 34 6.78 18.15 -11.04
C LYS A 34 5.28 17.95 -10.79
N LEU A 35 4.55 17.42 -11.77
CA LEU A 35 3.12 17.11 -11.63
C LEU A 35 2.83 16.00 -10.61
N LEU A 36 3.82 15.15 -10.33
CA LEU A 36 3.72 14.03 -9.38
C LEU A 36 4.31 14.35 -8.01
N GLN A 37 4.79 15.57 -7.79
CA GLN A 37 5.31 15.98 -6.48
C GLN A 37 4.20 16.00 -5.44
N THR A 38 4.53 15.48 -4.26
CA THR A 38 3.70 15.52 -3.08
C THR A 38 4.13 16.70 -2.21
N ASP A 39 3.21 17.34 -1.51
CA ASP A 39 3.56 18.39 -0.56
C ASP A 39 4.32 17.86 0.67
N MET A 40 4.91 18.77 1.41
CA MET A 40 5.73 18.43 2.58
C MET A 40 4.87 17.80 3.71
N GLU A 41 3.63 18.25 3.87
CA GLU A 41 2.73 17.77 4.93
C GLU A 41 2.38 16.29 4.73
N HIS A 42 1.94 15.91 3.52
CA HIS A 42 1.68 14.51 3.16
C HIS A 42 2.95 13.65 3.25
N THR A 43 4.10 14.21 2.88
CA THR A 43 5.38 13.50 2.99
C THR A 43 5.71 13.19 4.45
N VAL A 44 5.61 14.17 5.35
CA VAL A 44 5.86 13.99 6.79
C VAL A 44 4.87 13.01 7.40
N ALA A 45 3.57 13.12 7.05
CA ALA A 45 2.53 12.20 7.52
C ALA A 45 2.83 10.74 7.11
N ARG A 46 3.24 10.53 5.86
CA ARG A 46 3.65 9.20 5.37
C ARG A 46 4.82 8.62 6.16
N TYR A 47 5.87 9.41 6.42
CA TYR A 47 7.01 8.95 7.22
C TYR A 47 6.62 8.62 8.67
N LYS A 48 5.71 9.36 9.28
CA LYS A 48 5.18 9.02 10.62
C LYS A 48 4.50 7.65 10.62
N ILE A 49 3.74 7.31 9.57
CA ILE A 49 3.17 5.97 9.43
C ILE A 49 4.26 4.92 9.33
N LEU A 50 5.27 5.13 8.47
CA LEU A 50 6.38 4.20 8.27
C LEU A 50 7.14 3.91 9.56
N GLN A 51 7.30 4.89 10.46
CA GLN A 51 7.94 4.72 11.77
C GLN A 51 7.21 3.75 12.70
N THR A 52 5.93 3.48 12.49
CA THR A 52 5.15 2.50 13.25
C THR A 52 5.28 1.08 12.71
N ALA A 53 5.99 0.89 11.61
CA ALA A 53 6.07 -0.39 10.93
C ALA A 53 6.92 -1.40 11.70
N SER A 54 6.48 -2.64 11.69
CA SER A 54 7.21 -3.81 12.20
C SER A 54 7.09 -4.94 11.19
N ILE A 55 8.10 -5.81 11.17
CA ILE A 55 8.06 -7.00 10.32
C ILE A 55 7.28 -8.11 11.03
N TYR A 56 6.29 -8.63 10.34
CA TYR A 56 5.53 -9.80 10.72
C TYR A 56 5.92 -10.98 9.81
N ARG A 57 6.13 -12.16 10.39
CA ARG A 57 6.81 -13.27 9.72
C ARG A 57 8.17 -12.79 9.17
N ALA A 58 8.60 -13.19 8.00
CA ALA A 58 9.92 -12.81 7.48
C ALA A 58 9.89 -11.57 6.57
N ASP A 59 8.76 -11.31 5.92
CA ASP A 59 8.69 -10.44 4.74
C ASP A 59 7.40 -9.58 4.64
N ILE A 60 6.58 -9.53 5.69
CA ILE A 60 5.36 -8.75 5.72
C ILE A 60 5.54 -7.56 6.66
N ALA A 61 5.46 -6.34 6.15
CA ALA A 61 5.52 -5.13 6.95
C ALA A 61 4.12 -4.70 7.39
N ILE A 62 3.91 -4.51 8.69
CA ILE A 62 2.65 -3.99 9.25
C ILE A 62 2.95 -2.69 9.97
N ALA A 63 2.36 -1.58 9.51
CA ALA A 63 2.36 -0.29 10.17
C ALA A 63 0.99 -0.05 10.81
N ALA A 64 0.98 0.40 12.06
CA ALA A 64 -0.25 0.60 12.84
C ALA A 64 -0.20 1.92 13.61
N PRO A 65 -0.32 3.08 12.91
CA PRO A 65 -0.40 4.38 13.58
C PRO A 65 -1.64 4.47 14.46
N THR A 66 -1.53 5.17 15.57
CA THR A 66 -2.62 5.37 16.53
C THR A 66 -3.49 6.60 16.22
N GLU A 67 -2.93 7.55 15.46
CA GLU A 67 -3.61 8.76 15.05
C GLU A 67 -4.39 8.54 13.74
N PRO A 68 -5.53 9.22 13.54
CA PRO A 68 -6.26 9.19 12.27
C PRO A 68 -5.38 9.57 11.09
N GLN A 69 -5.54 8.86 9.98
CA GLN A 69 -4.75 9.07 8.77
C GLN A 69 -5.64 9.38 7.56
N ASP A 70 -5.09 10.15 6.63
CA ASP A 70 -5.66 10.29 5.31
C ASP A 70 -5.51 8.99 4.50
N ARG A 71 -6.57 8.61 3.76
CA ARG A 71 -6.60 7.35 2.99
C ARG A 71 -5.53 7.29 1.90
N ILE A 72 -5.24 8.44 1.26
CA ILE A 72 -4.24 8.52 0.19
C ILE A 72 -2.85 8.36 0.79
N VAL A 73 -2.58 9.06 1.90
CA VAL A 73 -1.31 8.99 2.62
C VAL A 73 -1.04 7.57 3.12
N ALA A 74 -2.06 6.90 3.70
CA ALA A 74 -1.94 5.53 4.17
C ALA A 74 -1.70 4.53 3.02
N ALA A 75 -2.38 4.71 1.89
CA ALA A 75 -2.15 3.90 0.69
C ALA A 75 -0.73 4.09 0.13
N GLN A 76 -0.24 5.33 0.09
CA GLN A 76 1.14 5.63 -0.32
C GLN A 76 2.17 5.06 0.66
N ALA A 77 1.90 5.07 1.96
CA ALA A 77 2.75 4.44 2.96
C ALA A 77 2.82 2.91 2.77
N ALA A 78 1.69 2.26 2.44
CA ALA A 78 1.68 0.84 2.12
C ALA A 78 2.53 0.53 0.87
N ASP A 79 2.47 1.37 -0.16
CA ASP A 79 3.33 1.24 -1.34
C ASP A 79 4.81 1.47 -1.00
N GLU A 80 5.12 2.45 -0.15
CA GLU A 80 6.50 2.78 0.27
C GLU A 80 7.15 1.65 1.08
N LEU A 81 6.39 0.96 1.94
CA LEU A 81 6.88 -0.20 2.70
C LEU A 81 7.40 -1.32 1.78
N LEU A 82 6.85 -1.48 0.58
CA LEU A 82 7.34 -2.46 -0.41
C LEU A 82 8.70 -2.11 -1.00
N ASN A 83 9.20 -0.88 -0.81
CA ASN A 83 10.55 -0.49 -1.23
C ASN A 83 11.63 -0.91 -0.23
N ILE A 84 11.24 -1.46 0.92
CA ILE A 84 12.18 -1.96 1.93
C ILE A 84 12.68 -3.34 1.51
N ALA A 85 13.99 -3.52 1.51
CA ALA A 85 14.59 -4.79 1.14
C ALA A 85 14.07 -5.95 2.01
N GLY A 86 13.63 -7.02 1.36
CA GLY A 86 13.07 -8.20 2.02
C GLY A 86 11.57 -8.11 2.34
N VAL A 87 10.92 -6.98 2.08
CA VAL A 87 9.46 -6.85 2.24
C VAL A 87 8.77 -7.20 0.93
N THR A 88 7.90 -8.19 0.97
CA THR A 88 7.09 -8.63 -0.19
C THR A 88 5.60 -8.31 -0.05
N ALA A 89 5.12 -8.03 1.16
CA ALA A 89 3.78 -7.56 1.41
C ALA A 89 3.77 -6.49 2.51
N SER A 90 2.79 -5.60 2.47
CA SER A 90 2.64 -4.53 3.44
C SER A 90 1.19 -4.29 3.79
N MET A 91 0.96 -3.87 5.04
CA MET A 91 -0.34 -3.42 5.53
C MET A 91 -0.17 -2.16 6.36
N VAL A 92 -1.01 -1.17 6.11
CA VAL A 92 -1.17 0.00 6.97
C VAL A 92 -2.55 -0.08 7.58
N ILE A 93 -2.61 -0.21 8.91
CA ILE A 93 -3.81 -0.35 9.73
C ILE A 93 -3.99 0.94 10.52
N TYR A 94 -5.00 1.72 10.23
CA TYR A 94 -5.12 3.07 10.77
C TYR A 94 -6.56 3.43 11.14
N PRO A 95 -6.76 4.24 12.22
CA PRO A 95 -8.07 4.72 12.57
C PRO A 95 -8.53 5.82 11.60
N MET A 96 -9.84 5.89 11.41
CA MET A 96 -10.53 7.07 10.86
C MET A 96 -11.19 7.83 12.01
N GLY A 97 -11.40 9.11 11.87
CA GLY A 97 -11.89 9.97 12.97
C GLY A 97 -13.28 9.66 13.52
N ASP A 98 -13.98 8.66 13.00
CA ASP A 98 -15.36 8.26 13.31
C ASP A 98 -15.47 6.93 14.08
N GLY A 99 -14.36 6.36 14.53
CA GLY A 99 -14.31 5.07 15.24
C GLY A 99 -14.09 3.86 14.32
N ASP A 100 -13.98 4.08 13.03
CA ASP A 100 -13.66 3.05 12.06
C ASP A 100 -12.14 2.83 11.94
N VAL A 101 -11.76 1.62 11.59
CA VAL A 101 -10.38 1.25 11.29
C VAL A 101 -10.29 0.74 9.86
N PHE A 102 -9.32 1.27 9.12
CA PHE A 102 -9.04 0.85 7.75
C PHE A 102 -7.75 0.05 7.66
N ILE A 103 -7.71 -0.86 6.69
CA ILE A 103 -6.48 -1.51 6.25
C ILE A 103 -6.26 -1.17 4.78
N SER A 104 -5.08 -0.67 4.45
CA SER A 104 -4.56 -0.61 3.09
C SER A 104 -3.47 -1.68 2.94
N ALA A 105 -3.69 -2.67 2.08
CA ALA A 105 -2.78 -3.79 1.88
C ALA A 105 -2.19 -3.81 0.47
N ARG A 106 -0.91 -4.18 0.37
CA ARG A 106 -0.16 -4.33 -0.89
C ARG A 106 0.65 -5.62 -0.87
N SER A 107 0.88 -6.19 -2.05
CA SER A 107 1.77 -7.35 -2.22
C SER A 107 2.43 -7.36 -3.60
N ILE A 108 3.69 -7.76 -3.61
CA ILE A 108 4.47 -8.10 -4.81
C ILE A 108 4.96 -9.55 -4.74
N GLY A 109 4.61 -10.28 -3.67
CA GLY A 109 5.01 -11.64 -3.39
C GLY A 109 3.89 -12.67 -3.48
N GLU A 110 4.01 -13.71 -2.68
CA GLU A 110 3.07 -14.84 -2.68
C GLU A 110 1.75 -14.53 -1.98
N LEU A 111 1.77 -13.66 -0.96
CA LEU A 111 0.58 -13.30 -0.21
C LEU A 111 -0.48 -12.68 -1.13
N ASN A 112 -1.64 -13.31 -1.20
CA ASN A 112 -2.79 -12.75 -1.91
C ASN A 112 -3.58 -11.82 -0.97
N VAL A 113 -3.29 -10.51 -1.03
CA VAL A 113 -3.95 -9.54 -0.15
C VAL A 113 -5.45 -9.39 -0.41
N GLN A 114 -5.94 -9.77 -1.58
CA GLN A 114 -7.38 -9.82 -1.86
C GLN A 114 -8.07 -10.81 -0.91
N LEU A 115 -7.60 -12.06 -0.85
CA LEU A 115 -8.19 -13.10 -0.01
C LEU A 115 -8.10 -12.73 1.47
N VAL A 116 -6.99 -12.14 1.89
CA VAL A 116 -6.82 -11.66 3.27
C VAL A 116 -7.85 -10.58 3.61
N MET A 117 -8.06 -9.61 2.71
CA MET A 117 -9.05 -8.55 2.95
C MET A 117 -10.49 -9.06 2.82
N GLU A 118 -10.78 -9.99 1.91
CA GLU A 118 -12.10 -10.61 1.78
C GLU A 118 -12.49 -11.40 3.06
N ALA A 119 -11.53 -12.09 3.70
CA ALA A 119 -11.75 -12.75 4.98
C ALA A 119 -12.14 -11.77 6.12
N LEU A 120 -11.81 -10.49 5.96
CA LEU A 120 -12.16 -9.42 6.89
C LEU A 120 -13.38 -8.60 6.44
N GLY A 121 -14.01 -8.95 5.32
CA GLY A 121 -15.17 -8.25 4.76
C GLY A 121 -14.83 -7.12 3.79
N GLY A 122 -13.60 -7.05 3.34
CA GLY A 122 -13.12 -6.08 2.33
C GLY A 122 -12.99 -6.68 0.94
N GLY A 123 -12.03 -6.17 0.16
CA GLY A 123 -11.77 -6.66 -1.18
C GLY A 123 -10.69 -5.88 -1.92
N GLY A 124 -10.52 -6.22 -3.19
CA GLY A 124 -9.53 -5.58 -4.04
C GLY A 124 -9.02 -6.49 -5.15
N SER A 125 -7.71 -6.45 -5.38
CA SER A 125 -7.00 -7.35 -6.27
C SER A 125 -5.91 -8.10 -5.51
N ARG A 126 -5.30 -9.11 -6.15
CA ARG A 126 -4.20 -9.89 -5.57
C ARG A 126 -3.07 -9.02 -4.99
N SER A 127 -2.75 -7.90 -5.64
CA SER A 127 -1.62 -7.02 -5.28
C SER A 127 -2.02 -5.75 -4.52
N SER A 128 -3.30 -5.42 -4.46
CA SER A 128 -3.79 -4.20 -3.80
C SER A 128 -5.22 -4.40 -3.33
N ALA A 129 -5.44 -4.37 -2.03
CA ALA A 129 -6.74 -4.58 -1.43
C ALA A 129 -6.90 -3.71 -0.17
N ALA A 130 -8.14 -3.57 0.29
CA ALA A 130 -8.47 -2.77 1.45
C ALA A 130 -9.72 -3.29 2.16
N VAL A 131 -9.86 -2.92 3.43
CA VAL A 131 -11.06 -3.18 4.22
C VAL A 131 -11.32 -2.03 5.18
N GLN A 132 -12.59 -1.77 5.44
CA GLN A 132 -13.07 -0.90 6.51
C GLN A 132 -13.76 -1.76 7.57
N LEU A 133 -13.40 -1.56 8.82
CA LEU A 133 -13.93 -2.30 9.95
C LEU A 133 -14.55 -1.30 10.95
N HIS A 134 -15.74 -1.63 11.45
CA HIS A 134 -16.52 -0.77 12.34
C HIS A 134 -16.44 -1.27 13.77
N ASP A 135 -16.52 -0.35 14.73
CA ASP A 135 -16.58 -0.62 16.16
C ASP A 135 -15.43 -1.50 16.70
N VAL A 136 -14.22 -1.33 16.16
CA VAL A 136 -13.03 -2.09 16.54
C VAL A 136 -11.84 -1.17 16.81
N SER A 137 -10.93 -1.62 17.67
CA SER A 137 -9.67 -0.90 17.90
C SER A 137 -8.59 -1.33 16.89
N VAL A 138 -7.62 -0.44 16.65
CA VAL A 138 -6.44 -0.74 15.81
C VAL A 138 -5.73 -2.01 16.29
N ALA A 139 -5.57 -2.18 17.61
CA ALA A 139 -4.92 -3.37 18.18
C ALA A 139 -5.68 -4.67 17.87
N GLN A 140 -7.02 -4.66 17.94
CA GLN A 140 -7.84 -5.80 17.54
C GLN A 140 -7.68 -6.11 16.05
N VAL A 141 -7.71 -5.07 15.20
CA VAL A 141 -7.57 -5.24 13.74
C VAL A 141 -6.18 -5.78 13.38
N VAL A 142 -5.12 -5.37 14.09
CA VAL A 142 -3.77 -5.96 13.90
C VAL A 142 -3.80 -7.47 14.15
N GLN A 143 -4.46 -7.94 15.20
CA GLN A 143 -4.56 -9.38 15.48
C GLN A 143 -5.42 -10.12 14.44
N MET A 144 -6.53 -9.52 14.02
CA MET A 144 -7.38 -10.08 12.95
C MET A 144 -6.62 -10.19 11.63
N ALA A 145 -5.85 -9.16 11.26
CA ALA A 145 -5.03 -9.16 10.06
C ALA A 145 -3.95 -10.24 10.11
N ARG A 146 -3.23 -10.38 11.23
CA ARG A 146 -2.23 -11.44 11.42
C ARG A 146 -2.83 -12.83 11.26
N LYS A 147 -3.98 -13.08 11.88
CA LYS A 147 -4.68 -14.35 11.74
C LYS A 147 -5.08 -14.62 10.28
N ALA A 148 -5.66 -13.64 9.60
CA ALA A 148 -6.06 -13.79 8.20
C ALA A 148 -4.86 -14.03 7.26
N ILE A 149 -3.68 -13.43 7.57
CA ILE A 149 -2.42 -13.71 6.87
C ILE A 149 -2.01 -15.17 7.09
N ASP A 150 -2.02 -15.63 8.35
CA ASP A 150 -1.63 -17.00 8.71
C ASP A 150 -2.51 -18.03 8.02
N ASP A 151 -3.83 -17.85 8.09
CA ASP A 151 -4.82 -18.71 7.44
C ASP A 151 -4.65 -18.76 5.91
N ASN A 152 -4.18 -17.66 5.28
CA ASN A 152 -3.97 -17.58 3.83
C ASN A 152 -2.66 -18.26 3.39
N LEU A 153 -1.63 -18.22 4.22
CA LEU A 153 -0.32 -18.79 3.88
C LEU A 153 -0.21 -20.29 4.23
N GLU A 154 -1.12 -20.81 5.06
CA GLU A 154 -1.16 -22.24 5.46
C GLU A 154 -2.05 -23.10 4.55
N ASN A 155 -2.82 -22.47 3.63
CA ASN A 155 -3.66 -23.11 2.63
C ASN A 155 -3.03 -23.07 1.24
#